data_09d95827cce619e4d80a8c25cb8f0f65
#
_entry.id   09d95827cce619e4d80a8c25cb8f0f65
#
_cell.length_a   1.000
_cell.length_b   1.000
_cell.length_c   1.000
_cell.angle_alpha   90.00
_cell.angle_beta   90.00
_cell.angle_gamma   90.00
#
_symmetry.space_group_name_H-M   'P 1'
#
loop_
_entity.id
_entity.type
_entity.pdbx_description
1 polymer ?
#
loop_
_entity_poly.entity_id
_entity_poly.type
_entity_poly.pdbx_seq_one_letter_code
_entity_poly.pdbx_strand_id
1 'polypeptide(L)'
;MSYGVDVIHSTAEDRARFSGLQTCGSVWACPCCSGTVSETRRGELNALLAWARAEGLHPVMLTLTARHGAADALPTLLSGMKDAKRRLSVHRTSTALRPRIVGHVTATEVTGGGANGWHPHFHQVMLVRADDQAAALALVETLREPWLA
;
A
#
# COMPACT_ATOMS: atom_id res chain seq x y z
N MET A 1 2.32 -19.50 -35.73
CA MET A 1 3.27 -18.90 -34.74
C MET A 1 3.33 -19.85 -33.56
N SER A 2 4.49 -20.42 -33.26
CA SER A 2 4.65 -21.28 -32.07
C SER A 2 4.80 -20.41 -30.87
N TYR A 3 3.87 -20.47 -29.94
CA TYR A 3 3.99 -19.85 -28.63
C TYR A 3 4.78 -20.80 -27.74
N GLY A 4 6.12 -20.64 -27.76
CA GLY A 4 7.01 -21.41 -26.90
C GLY A 4 7.26 -20.66 -25.57
N VAL A 5 7.42 -21.42 -24.50
CA VAL A 5 7.97 -20.92 -23.24
C VAL A 5 9.46 -21.21 -23.25
N ASP A 6 10.28 -20.18 -23.15
CA ASP A 6 11.73 -20.28 -23.11
C ASP A 6 12.26 -20.10 -21.70
N VAL A 7 13.36 -20.79 -21.39
CA VAL A 7 14.12 -20.53 -20.16
C VAL A 7 15.33 -19.68 -20.54
N ILE A 8 15.36 -18.46 -19.99
CA ILE A 8 16.49 -17.55 -20.15
C ILE A 8 17.35 -17.63 -18.90
N HIS A 9 18.60 -18.03 -19.06
CA HIS A 9 19.59 -18.04 -18.00
C HIS A 9 20.50 -16.80 -18.11
N SER A 10 20.54 -15.98 -17.05
CA SER A 10 21.49 -14.88 -16.91
C SER A 10 22.73 -15.39 -16.22
N THR A 11 23.82 -15.55 -16.95
CA THR A 11 25.09 -15.99 -16.39
C THR A 11 25.74 -14.97 -15.47
N ALA A 12 25.39 -13.68 -15.63
CA ALA A 12 25.92 -12.59 -14.78
C ALA A 12 25.28 -12.58 -13.38
N GLU A 13 24.03 -13.06 -13.26
CA GLU A 13 23.27 -13.05 -12.00
C GLU A 13 23.05 -14.44 -11.43
N ASP A 14 23.50 -15.47 -12.14
CA ASP A 14 23.24 -16.90 -11.86
C ASP A 14 21.76 -17.19 -11.58
N ARG A 15 20.89 -16.61 -12.42
CA ARG A 15 19.43 -16.72 -12.31
C ARG A 15 18.82 -17.18 -13.62
N ALA A 16 17.85 -18.08 -13.51
CA ALA A 16 17.01 -18.48 -14.63
C ALA A 16 15.61 -17.89 -14.49
N ARG A 17 15.02 -17.48 -15.63
CA ARG A 17 13.65 -17.01 -15.72
C ARG A 17 12.95 -17.59 -16.94
N PHE A 18 11.64 -17.73 -16.85
CA PHE A 18 10.82 -18.07 -18.01
C PHE A 18 10.49 -16.81 -18.82
N SER A 19 10.51 -16.91 -20.15
CA SER A 19 9.96 -15.92 -21.08
C SER A 19 8.84 -16.52 -21.91
N GLY A 20 8.01 -15.67 -22.52
CA GLY A 20 6.86 -16.15 -23.32
C GLY A 20 5.67 -16.64 -22.49
N LEU A 21 5.70 -16.51 -21.15
CA LEU A 21 4.55 -16.82 -20.31
C LEU A 21 3.44 -15.80 -20.51
N GLN A 22 2.21 -16.28 -20.70
CA GLN A 22 1.04 -15.42 -20.57
C GLN A 22 0.87 -14.98 -19.10
N THR A 23 0.89 -13.68 -18.86
CA THR A 23 0.67 -13.12 -17.53
C THR A 23 -0.68 -12.40 -17.49
N CYS A 24 -1.51 -12.73 -16.51
CA CYS A 24 -2.80 -12.06 -16.33
C CYS A 24 -2.69 -10.72 -15.59
N GLY A 25 -1.52 -10.41 -14.99
CA GLY A 25 -1.28 -9.18 -14.21
C GLY A 25 -2.08 -9.09 -12.89
N SER A 26 -2.85 -10.11 -12.53
CA SER A 26 -3.67 -10.08 -11.33
C SER A 26 -2.83 -10.30 -10.08
N VAL A 27 -2.84 -9.30 -9.20
CA VAL A 27 -2.20 -9.37 -7.88
C VAL A 27 -3.01 -10.23 -6.90
N TRP A 28 -4.32 -10.33 -7.11
CA TRP A 28 -5.25 -10.97 -6.18
C TRP A 28 -5.53 -12.43 -6.50
N ALA A 29 -5.55 -12.79 -7.78
CA ALA A 29 -6.03 -14.10 -8.21
C ALA A 29 -4.94 -15.02 -8.77
N CYS A 30 -3.79 -14.49 -9.17
CA CYS A 30 -2.74 -15.27 -9.79
C CYS A 30 -1.49 -15.34 -8.91
N PRO A 31 -1.11 -16.53 -8.38
CA PRO A 31 0.05 -16.64 -7.49
C PRO A 31 1.37 -16.28 -8.19
N CYS A 32 1.49 -16.56 -9.51
CA CYS A 32 2.70 -16.22 -10.26
C CYS A 32 2.82 -14.69 -10.47
N CYS A 33 1.74 -14.01 -10.88
CA CYS A 33 1.76 -12.58 -11.09
C CYS A 33 1.85 -11.82 -9.76
N SER A 34 1.17 -12.31 -8.72
CA SER A 34 1.21 -11.72 -7.38
C SER A 34 2.65 -11.65 -6.85
N GLY A 35 3.41 -12.75 -6.91
CA GLY A 35 4.79 -12.77 -6.44
C GLY A 35 5.68 -11.78 -7.20
N THR A 36 5.61 -11.78 -8.53
CA THR A 36 6.43 -10.88 -9.36
C THR A 36 6.08 -9.40 -9.11
N VAL A 37 4.78 -9.07 -9.08
CA VAL A 37 4.32 -7.69 -8.86
C VAL A 37 4.70 -7.22 -7.45
N SER A 38 4.50 -8.04 -6.43
CA SER A 38 4.83 -7.72 -5.04
C SER A 38 6.33 -7.46 -4.85
N GLU A 39 7.18 -8.29 -5.48
CA GLU A 39 8.64 -8.12 -5.41
C GLU A 39 9.09 -6.83 -6.09
N THR A 40 8.54 -6.51 -7.25
CA THR A 40 8.81 -5.24 -7.95
C THR A 40 8.39 -4.06 -7.07
N ARG A 41 7.18 -4.08 -6.52
CA ARG A 41 6.69 -3.01 -5.64
C ARG A 41 7.48 -2.88 -4.35
N ARG A 42 7.97 -4.00 -3.80
CA ARG A 42 8.87 -3.99 -2.64
C ARG A 42 10.18 -3.25 -2.96
N GLY A 43 10.77 -3.53 -4.13
CA GLY A 43 11.97 -2.84 -4.60
C GLY A 43 11.75 -1.33 -4.76
N GLU A 44 10.66 -0.93 -5.40
CA GLU A 44 10.29 0.48 -5.59
C GLU A 44 10.08 1.19 -4.23
N LEU A 45 9.37 0.55 -3.29
CA LEU A 45 9.14 1.12 -1.96
C LEU A 45 10.44 1.27 -1.17
N ASN A 46 11.33 0.27 -1.21
CA ASN A 46 12.63 0.36 -0.56
C ASN A 46 13.48 1.50 -1.10
N ALA A 47 13.51 1.68 -2.42
CA ALA A 47 14.20 2.80 -3.07
C ALA A 47 13.61 4.16 -2.64
N LEU A 48 12.26 4.26 -2.61
CA LEU A 48 11.56 5.45 -2.14
C LEU A 48 11.89 5.79 -0.68
N LEU A 49 11.92 4.78 0.20
CA LEU A 49 12.24 4.97 1.62
C LEU A 49 13.71 5.37 1.83
N ALA A 50 14.63 4.81 1.05
CA ALA A 50 16.03 5.18 1.09
C ALA A 50 16.23 6.64 0.65
N TRP A 51 15.60 7.03 -0.47
CA TRP A 51 15.60 8.41 -0.94
C TRP A 51 15.00 9.37 0.11
N ALA A 52 13.82 9.04 0.66
CA ALA A 52 13.16 9.88 1.65
C ALA A 52 14.04 10.15 2.87
N ARG A 53 14.76 9.13 3.38
CA ARG A 53 15.71 9.30 4.49
C ARG A 53 16.89 10.17 4.12
N ALA A 54 17.42 10.03 2.91
CA ALA A 54 18.51 10.88 2.40
C ALA A 54 18.10 12.36 2.31
N GLU A 55 16.81 12.63 2.00
CA GLU A 55 16.23 13.98 1.97
C GLU A 55 15.79 14.49 3.37
N GLY A 56 16.10 13.78 4.44
CA GLY A 56 15.70 14.15 5.80
C GLY A 56 14.19 14.05 6.05
N LEU A 57 13.49 13.24 5.28
CA LEU A 57 12.06 12.97 5.49
C LEU A 57 11.88 11.79 6.42
N HIS A 58 10.79 11.82 7.18
CA HIS A 58 10.44 10.78 8.14
C HIS A 58 9.27 9.95 7.60
N PRO A 59 9.50 8.68 7.19
CA PRO A 59 8.43 7.79 6.80
C PRO A 59 7.59 7.37 8.00
N VAL A 60 6.27 7.55 7.90
CA VAL A 60 5.29 7.11 8.91
C VAL A 60 4.26 6.21 8.25
N MET A 61 4.02 5.03 8.83
CA MET A 61 2.97 4.14 8.37
C MET A 61 1.67 4.39 9.13
N LEU A 62 0.61 4.67 8.39
CA LEU A 62 -0.76 4.81 8.87
C LEU A 62 -1.59 3.63 8.39
N THR A 63 -2.23 2.91 9.31
CA THR A 63 -3.18 1.85 8.97
C THR A 63 -4.60 2.34 9.21
N LEU A 64 -5.40 2.36 8.16
CA LEU A 64 -6.79 2.76 8.18
C LEU A 64 -7.68 1.52 8.09
N THR A 65 -8.52 1.32 9.10
CA THR A 65 -9.47 0.22 9.19
C THR A 65 -10.89 0.74 9.35
N ALA A 66 -11.88 -0.06 9.03
CA ALA A 66 -13.28 0.23 9.29
C ALA A 66 -13.90 -0.83 10.22
N ARG A 67 -14.90 -0.43 11.00
CA ARG A 67 -15.73 -1.38 11.73
C ARG A 67 -16.50 -2.25 10.73
N HIS A 68 -16.55 -3.53 10.96
CA HIS A 68 -17.26 -4.48 10.10
C HIS A 68 -17.84 -5.64 10.92
N GLY A 69 -18.83 -6.30 10.35
CA GLY A 69 -19.39 -7.53 10.86
C GLY A 69 -19.22 -8.70 9.88
N ALA A 70 -19.51 -9.91 10.33
CA ALA A 70 -19.37 -11.12 9.52
C ALA A 70 -20.23 -11.14 8.25
N ALA A 71 -21.37 -10.43 8.27
CA ALA A 71 -22.32 -10.37 7.16
C ALA A 71 -22.01 -9.24 6.15
N ASP A 72 -21.04 -8.39 6.41
CA ASP A 72 -20.75 -7.26 5.54
C ASP A 72 -20.07 -7.73 4.25
N ALA A 73 -20.63 -7.29 3.11
CA ALA A 73 -20.08 -7.62 1.81
C ALA A 73 -18.78 -6.81 1.53
N LEU A 74 -17.72 -7.48 1.07
CA LEU A 74 -16.44 -6.84 0.76
C LEU A 74 -16.55 -5.62 -0.17
N PRO A 75 -17.36 -5.63 -1.26
CA PRO A 75 -17.50 -4.44 -2.11
C PRO A 75 -18.03 -3.22 -1.36
N THR A 76 -18.98 -3.43 -0.44
CA THR A 76 -19.58 -2.37 0.40
C THR A 76 -18.54 -1.79 1.35
N LEU A 77 -17.78 -2.65 2.04
CA LEU A 77 -16.70 -2.23 2.93
C LEU A 77 -15.63 -1.42 2.19
N LEU A 78 -15.16 -1.91 1.05
CA LEU A 78 -14.16 -1.22 0.24
C LEU A 78 -14.66 0.13 -0.29
N SER A 79 -15.93 0.21 -0.71
CA SER A 79 -16.54 1.48 -1.13
C SER A 79 -16.61 2.47 0.02
N GLY A 80 -17.11 2.04 1.18
CA GLY A 80 -17.19 2.87 2.37
C GLY A 80 -15.83 3.40 2.83
N MET A 81 -14.80 2.54 2.82
CA MET A 81 -13.43 2.93 3.16
C MET A 81 -12.83 3.93 2.17
N LYS A 82 -13.08 3.76 0.86
CA LYS A 82 -12.64 4.72 -0.16
C LYS A 82 -13.30 6.09 0.05
N ASP A 83 -14.60 6.10 0.37
CA ASP A 83 -15.33 7.33 0.67
C ASP A 83 -14.83 7.99 1.96
N ALA A 84 -14.57 7.22 3.00
CA ALA A 84 -13.98 7.72 4.25
C ALA A 84 -12.59 8.32 3.99
N LYS A 85 -11.74 7.63 3.22
CA LYS A 85 -10.43 8.15 2.82
C LYS A 85 -10.53 9.45 2.02
N ARG A 86 -11.50 9.55 1.10
CA ARG A 86 -11.77 10.78 0.35
C ARG A 86 -12.19 11.93 1.29
N ARG A 87 -13.11 11.68 2.24
CA ARG A 87 -13.50 12.67 3.26
C ARG A 87 -12.31 13.09 4.11
N LEU A 88 -11.50 12.14 4.58
CA LEU A 88 -10.28 12.41 5.33
C LEU A 88 -9.35 13.33 4.56
N SER A 89 -9.16 13.10 3.26
CA SER A 89 -8.21 13.88 2.44
C SER A 89 -8.58 15.35 2.29
N VAL A 90 -9.86 15.71 2.43
CA VAL A 90 -10.36 17.10 2.36
C VAL A 90 -10.66 17.70 3.75
N HIS A 91 -10.53 16.91 4.81
CA HIS A 91 -10.74 17.38 6.16
C HIS A 91 -9.72 18.47 6.54
N ARG A 92 -10.13 19.42 7.39
CA ARG A 92 -9.28 20.55 7.81
C ARG A 92 -7.91 20.11 8.35
N THR A 93 -7.87 19.03 9.13
CA THR A 93 -6.62 18.46 9.67
C THR A 93 -5.69 18.00 8.57
N SER A 94 -6.20 17.22 7.60
CA SER A 94 -5.41 16.77 6.45
C SER A 94 -4.93 17.93 5.59
N THR A 95 -5.77 18.95 5.41
CA THR A 95 -5.42 20.17 4.67
C THR A 95 -4.31 20.94 5.38
N ALA A 96 -4.35 21.05 6.71
CA ALA A 96 -3.30 21.68 7.51
C ALA A 96 -1.98 20.91 7.47
N LEU A 97 -2.02 19.58 7.32
CA LEU A 97 -0.83 18.74 7.22
C LEU A 97 -0.18 18.74 5.83
N ARG A 98 -0.90 19.10 4.76
CA ARG A 98 -0.40 19.05 3.37
C ARG A 98 1.01 19.66 3.19
N PRO A 99 1.35 20.82 3.76
CA PRO A 99 2.70 21.39 3.57
C PRO A 99 3.81 20.54 4.16
N ARG A 100 3.48 19.64 5.10
CA ARG A 100 4.41 18.73 5.75
C ARG A 100 4.51 17.37 5.08
N ILE A 101 3.54 17.00 4.23
CA ILE A 101 3.51 15.70 3.55
C ILE A 101 4.04 15.87 2.14
N VAL A 102 5.22 15.30 1.88
CA VAL A 102 5.88 15.35 0.56
C VAL A 102 5.23 14.37 -0.41
N GLY A 103 4.77 13.23 0.11
CA GLY A 103 4.10 12.21 -0.70
C GLY A 103 3.60 11.05 0.15
N HIS A 104 2.86 10.16 -0.48
CA HIS A 104 2.42 8.93 0.18
C HIS A 104 2.22 7.80 -0.82
N VAL A 105 2.36 6.56 -0.33
CA VAL A 105 2.00 5.33 -1.04
C VAL A 105 0.92 4.62 -0.26
N THR A 106 -0.11 4.11 -0.94
CA THR A 106 -1.18 3.35 -0.29
C THR A 106 -1.26 1.96 -0.88
N ALA A 107 -1.25 0.95 -0.03
CA ALA A 107 -1.58 -0.43 -0.36
C ALA A 107 -2.93 -0.80 0.26
N THR A 108 -3.70 -1.61 -0.46
CA THR A 108 -4.93 -2.21 0.05
C THR A 108 -4.63 -3.65 0.41
N GLU A 109 -4.91 -4.02 1.63
CA GLU A 109 -4.89 -5.40 2.10
C GLU A 109 -6.32 -5.84 2.42
N VAL A 110 -6.63 -7.09 2.10
CA VAL A 110 -7.90 -7.70 2.47
C VAL A 110 -7.58 -9.04 3.12
N THR A 111 -7.86 -9.13 4.40
CA THR A 111 -7.86 -10.41 5.11
C THR A 111 -9.30 -10.87 5.24
N GLY A 112 -9.49 -12.16 5.16
CA GLY A 112 -10.82 -12.74 5.28
C GLY A 112 -10.72 -14.06 6.00
N GLY A 113 -11.75 -14.42 6.71
CA GLY A 113 -11.82 -15.75 7.29
C GLY A 113 -12.66 -15.87 8.55
N GLY A 114 -13.25 -17.03 8.69
CA GLY A 114 -13.96 -17.48 9.86
C GLY A 114 -15.15 -16.61 10.25
N ALA A 115 -15.40 -16.52 11.54
CA ALA A 115 -16.54 -15.85 12.13
C ALA A 115 -16.57 -14.31 11.96
N ASN A 116 -15.44 -13.70 11.56
CA ASN A 116 -15.32 -12.24 11.55
C ASN A 116 -15.56 -11.59 10.18
N GLY A 117 -15.73 -12.39 9.11
CA GLY A 117 -15.97 -11.88 7.75
C GLY A 117 -14.73 -11.25 7.10
N TRP A 118 -14.96 -10.30 6.24
CA TRP A 118 -13.91 -9.58 5.51
C TRP A 118 -13.33 -8.45 6.35
N HIS A 119 -12.01 -8.31 6.33
CA HIS A 119 -11.30 -7.27 7.08
C HIS A 119 -10.33 -6.50 6.16
N PRO A 120 -10.84 -5.50 5.43
CA PRO A 120 -10.00 -4.68 4.57
C PRO A 120 -9.23 -3.62 5.36
N HIS A 121 -7.98 -3.35 4.93
CA HIS A 121 -7.14 -2.29 5.45
C HIS A 121 -6.55 -1.44 4.33
N PHE A 122 -6.32 -0.17 4.60
CA PHE A 122 -5.38 0.64 3.84
C PHE A 122 -4.11 0.85 4.67
N HIS A 123 -2.98 0.39 4.16
CA HIS A 123 -1.67 0.74 4.66
C HIS A 123 -1.13 1.90 3.85
N GLN A 124 -0.91 3.02 4.50
CA GLN A 124 -0.42 4.23 3.85
C GLN A 124 0.91 4.63 4.47
N VAL A 125 1.98 4.61 3.66
CA VAL A 125 3.28 5.16 4.05
C VAL A 125 3.29 6.62 3.62
N MET A 126 3.43 7.53 4.58
CA MET A 126 3.50 8.97 4.37
C MET A 126 4.94 9.44 4.57
N LEU A 127 5.43 10.29 3.68
CA LEU A 127 6.75 10.90 3.78
C LEU A 127 6.58 12.29 4.37
N VAL A 128 6.99 12.45 5.63
CA VAL A 128 6.68 13.63 6.44
C VAL A 128 7.93 14.48 6.64
N ARG A 129 7.78 15.79 6.44
CA ARG A 129 8.79 16.79 6.81
C ARG A 129 8.57 17.22 8.25
N ALA A 130 9.47 16.82 9.14
CA ALA A 130 9.44 17.12 10.57
C ALA A 130 10.88 17.20 11.11
N ASP A 131 11.03 17.66 12.33
CA ASP A 131 12.34 17.80 12.96
C ASP A 131 12.95 16.44 13.34
N ASP A 132 12.08 15.47 13.69
CA ASP A 132 12.46 14.10 13.99
C ASP A 132 11.31 13.11 13.72
N GLN A 133 11.59 11.82 13.93
CA GLN A 133 10.61 10.75 13.73
C GLN A 133 9.42 10.84 14.70
N ALA A 134 9.64 11.28 15.94
CA ALA A 134 8.58 11.41 16.94
C ALA A 134 7.62 12.55 16.57
N ALA A 135 8.15 13.68 16.12
CA ALA A 135 7.35 14.80 15.61
C ALA A 135 6.54 14.41 14.37
N ALA A 136 7.15 13.64 13.44
CA ALA A 136 6.45 13.12 12.27
C ALA A 136 5.28 12.20 12.66
N LEU A 137 5.50 11.30 13.63
CA LEU A 137 4.46 10.40 14.13
C LEU A 137 3.33 11.18 14.79
N ALA A 138 3.64 12.17 15.64
CA ALA A 138 2.64 13.02 16.29
C ALA A 138 1.79 13.79 15.29
N LEU A 139 2.38 14.30 14.21
CA LEU A 139 1.65 14.95 13.13
C LEU A 139 0.65 14.00 12.45
N VAL A 140 1.08 12.79 12.10
CA VAL A 140 0.21 11.81 11.42
C VAL A 140 -0.88 11.28 12.36
N GLU A 141 -0.60 11.14 13.65
CA GLU A 141 -1.60 10.70 14.66
C GLU A 141 -2.80 11.68 14.75
N THR A 142 -2.64 12.94 14.40
CA THR A 142 -3.76 13.88 14.34
C THR A 142 -4.84 13.50 13.32
N LEU A 143 -4.53 12.60 12.37
CA LEU A 143 -5.50 12.06 11.39
C LEU A 143 -6.43 11.00 11.98
N ARG A 144 -6.14 10.51 13.18
CA ARG A 144 -6.92 9.46 13.84
C ARG A 144 -8.36 9.90 14.11
N GLU A 145 -8.52 11.02 14.78
CA GLU A 145 -9.86 11.54 15.13
C GLU A 145 -10.75 11.76 13.90
N PRO A 146 -10.28 12.45 12.83
CA PRO A 146 -11.09 12.61 11.62
C PRO A 146 -11.40 11.29 10.89
N TRP A 147 -10.58 10.25 11.08
CA TRP A 147 -10.86 8.94 10.50
C TRP A 147 -11.96 8.21 11.25
N LEU A 148 -12.04 8.38 12.57
CA LEU A 148 -13.01 7.71 13.43
C LEU A 148 -14.39 8.39 13.43
N ALA A 149 -14.47 9.63 12.95
CA ALA A 149 -15.71 10.42 12.84
C ALA A 149 -16.55 10.00 11.61
#